data_295966f23afefc0b45c879bf18ee258c
#
_entry.id   295966f23afefc0b45c879bf18ee258c
#
_cell.length_a   1.000
_cell.length_b   1.000
_cell.length_c   1.000
_cell.angle_alpha   90.00
_cell.angle_beta   90.00
_cell.angle_gamma   90.00
#
_symmetry.space_group_name_H-M   'P 1'
#
loop_
_entity.id
_entity.type
_entity.pdbx_description
1 polymer ?
#
loop_
_entity_poly.entity_id
_entity_poly.type
_entity_poly.pdbx_seq_one_letter_code
_entity_poly.pdbx_strand_id
1 'polypeptide(L)'
;MTTWRGWSKNSWQTPVASKLPRLLRELGVWLLIGVAVRLAVDYFRQPALPQNFSATALHTLDGQPVDLIAMSKERPLLVYVWATWCGVCRYTTPSVAALAADGGNVMSVALRSGDNATLETWMRKKKATMPTVNDASGELAREWDVKVTPTLVVISHGEVKSITTGWTSGWGMRLRLWLAS
;
A
#
# COMPACT_ATOMS: atom_id res chain seq x y z
N MET A 1 -1.53 49.29 69.69
CA MET A 1 -1.72 47.82 69.65
C MET A 1 -2.47 47.49 68.39
N THR A 2 -1.79 47.22 67.28
CA THR A 2 -2.41 46.89 66.00
C THR A 2 -1.89 45.54 65.54
N THR A 3 -2.79 44.55 65.61
CA THR A 3 -2.52 43.14 65.23
C THR A 3 -2.54 43.01 63.69
N TRP A 4 -1.41 42.62 63.10
CA TRP A 4 -1.30 42.21 61.72
C TRP A 4 -1.90 40.80 61.59
N ARG A 5 -2.99 40.62 60.82
CA ARG A 5 -3.51 39.31 60.42
C ARG A 5 -2.77 38.83 59.20
N GLY A 6 -2.30 37.61 59.28
CA GLY A 6 -1.48 36.91 58.29
C GLY A 6 -2.11 36.82 56.93
N TRP A 7 -1.28 37.03 55.94
CA TRP A 7 -1.52 36.78 54.52
C TRP A 7 -1.38 35.29 54.25
N SER A 8 -2.50 34.63 53.96
CA SER A 8 -2.58 33.23 53.59
C SER A 8 -1.96 33.07 52.16
N LYS A 9 -0.78 32.43 52.11
CA LYS A 9 -0.14 31.98 50.87
C LYS A 9 -0.68 30.61 50.46
N ASN A 10 -1.83 30.52 49.86
CA ASN A 10 -2.26 29.23 49.23
C ASN A 10 -3.31 29.50 48.16
N SER A 11 -2.88 29.91 46.97
CA SER A 11 -3.80 29.89 45.82
C SER A 11 -3.15 29.78 44.43
N TRP A 12 -2.03 29.09 44.34
CA TRP A 12 -1.43 28.78 43.01
C TRP A 12 -1.11 27.30 42.87
N GLN A 13 -2.05 26.42 43.24
CA GLN A 13 -1.98 25.03 42.81
C GLN A 13 -2.90 24.86 41.64
N THR A 14 -2.36 25.04 40.43
CA THR A 14 -3.04 24.74 39.18
C THR A 14 -3.27 23.23 39.06
N PRO A 15 -4.49 22.77 38.80
CA PRO A 15 -4.79 21.34 38.70
C PRO A 15 -4.43 20.75 37.32
N VAL A 16 -3.22 21.00 36.86
CA VAL A 16 -2.77 20.48 35.54
C VAL A 16 -2.35 19.01 35.63
N ALA A 17 -1.83 18.58 36.80
CA ALA A 17 -1.34 17.20 36.97
C ALA A 17 -2.44 16.12 37.00
N SER A 18 -3.69 16.47 37.31
CA SER A 18 -4.80 15.49 37.38
C SER A 18 -5.49 15.20 36.04
N LYS A 19 -5.25 16.02 35.01
CA LYS A 19 -5.88 15.86 33.69
C LYS A 19 -5.01 15.04 32.71
N LEU A 20 -3.72 14.95 32.97
CA LEU A 20 -2.77 14.23 32.11
C LEU A 20 -3.10 12.75 31.91
N PRO A 21 -3.44 11.96 32.95
CA PRO A 21 -3.77 10.55 32.76
C PRO A 21 -5.10 10.34 32.01
N ARG A 22 -6.04 11.26 32.12
CA ARG A 22 -7.30 11.20 31.36
C ARG A 22 -7.06 11.48 29.89
N LEU A 23 -6.27 12.52 29.57
CA LEU A 23 -5.89 12.87 28.19
C LEU A 23 -5.11 11.73 27.50
N LEU A 24 -4.16 11.11 28.19
CA LEU A 24 -3.40 9.97 27.68
C LEU A 24 -4.31 8.77 27.40
N ARG A 25 -5.27 8.49 28.28
CA ARG A 25 -6.24 7.42 28.07
C ARG A 25 -7.14 7.71 26.88
N GLU A 26 -7.64 8.93 26.72
CA GLU A 26 -8.48 9.33 25.59
C GLU A 26 -7.73 9.27 24.28
N LEU A 27 -6.48 9.78 24.24
CA LEU A 27 -5.62 9.65 23.06
C LEU A 27 -5.38 8.18 22.70
N GLY A 28 -5.15 7.31 23.69
CA GLY A 28 -5.01 5.86 23.48
C GLY A 28 -6.27 5.24 22.88
N VAL A 29 -7.46 5.61 23.39
CA VAL A 29 -8.74 5.11 22.85
C VAL A 29 -8.97 5.59 21.42
N TRP A 30 -8.73 6.86 21.11
CA TRP A 30 -8.87 7.37 19.75
C TRP A 30 -7.87 6.73 18.78
N LEU A 31 -6.65 6.47 19.22
CA LEU A 31 -5.65 5.76 18.43
C LEU A 31 -6.09 4.32 18.14
N LEU A 32 -6.61 3.59 19.15
CA LEU A 32 -7.14 2.24 18.97
C LEU A 32 -8.34 2.22 18.02
N ILE A 33 -9.26 3.18 18.15
CA ILE A 33 -10.41 3.31 17.24
C ILE A 33 -9.90 3.58 15.81
N GLY A 34 -8.94 4.50 15.64
CA GLY A 34 -8.34 4.80 14.34
C GLY A 34 -7.69 3.57 13.70
N VAL A 35 -6.95 2.78 14.48
CA VAL A 35 -6.36 1.51 14.02
C VAL A 35 -7.45 0.50 13.66
N ALA A 36 -8.46 0.33 14.51
CA ALA A 36 -9.57 -0.60 14.24
C ALA A 36 -10.35 -0.23 12.97
N VAL A 37 -10.66 1.05 12.79
CA VAL A 37 -11.32 1.55 11.56
C VAL A 37 -10.44 1.30 10.34
N ARG A 38 -9.13 1.57 10.45
CA ARG A 38 -8.18 1.31 9.37
C ARG A 38 -8.17 -0.16 8.98
N LEU A 39 -8.05 -1.06 9.96
CA LEU A 39 -8.06 -2.51 9.72
C LEU A 39 -9.39 -2.97 9.11
N ALA A 40 -10.52 -2.46 9.60
CA ALA A 40 -11.83 -2.75 9.03
C ALA A 40 -11.94 -2.28 7.57
N VAL A 41 -11.52 -1.04 7.27
CA VAL A 41 -11.51 -0.51 5.91
C VAL A 41 -10.61 -1.34 4.99
N ASP A 42 -9.43 -1.73 5.45
CA ASP A 42 -8.52 -2.58 4.68
C ASP A 42 -9.14 -3.97 4.44
N TYR A 43 -9.79 -4.56 5.46
CA TYR A 43 -10.50 -5.84 5.34
C TYR A 43 -11.64 -5.79 4.31
N PHE A 44 -12.51 -4.76 4.35
CA PHE A 44 -13.63 -4.64 3.41
C PHE A 44 -13.22 -4.20 2.00
N ARG A 45 -12.01 -3.67 1.82
CA ARG A 45 -11.47 -3.26 0.51
C ARG A 45 -10.58 -4.30 -0.12
N GLN A 46 -10.34 -5.44 0.52
CA GLN A 46 -9.54 -6.50 -0.08
C GLN A 46 -10.23 -6.98 -1.37
N PRO A 47 -9.57 -6.86 -2.54
CA PRO A 47 -10.09 -7.48 -3.76
C PRO A 47 -10.13 -9.00 -3.54
N ALA A 48 -11.21 -9.63 -4.00
CA ALA A 48 -11.30 -11.08 -4.07
C ALA A 48 -10.47 -11.55 -5.27
N LEU A 49 -9.15 -11.62 -5.09
CA LEU A 49 -8.29 -12.12 -6.15
C LEU A 49 -8.58 -13.60 -6.37
N PRO A 50 -8.76 -14.04 -7.64
CA PRO A 50 -8.97 -15.43 -7.93
C PRO A 50 -7.79 -16.26 -7.39
N GLN A 51 -8.08 -17.40 -6.79
CA GLN A 51 -7.09 -18.36 -6.33
C GLN A 51 -6.25 -18.93 -7.51
N ASN A 52 -6.73 -18.76 -8.75
CA ASN A 52 -6.12 -19.26 -9.98
C ASN A 52 -5.64 -18.10 -10.86
N PHE A 53 -4.47 -17.56 -10.57
CA PHE A 53 -3.80 -16.58 -11.45
C PHE A 53 -3.33 -17.18 -12.79
N SER A 54 -3.48 -18.48 -12.99
CA SER A 54 -3.00 -19.20 -14.17
C SER A 54 -4.00 -19.26 -15.33
N ALA A 55 -5.21 -18.73 -15.19
CA ALA A 55 -6.24 -18.89 -16.22
C ALA A 55 -6.03 -18.00 -17.46
N THR A 56 -5.29 -16.90 -17.34
CA THR A 56 -5.05 -15.95 -18.43
C THR A 56 -3.58 -15.92 -18.80
N ALA A 57 -3.27 -16.20 -20.07
CA ALA A 57 -1.91 -16.06 -20.59
C ALA A 57 -1.54 -14.56 -20.63
N LEU A 58 -0.77 -14.10 -19.65
CA LEU A 58 -0.30 -12.74 -19.56
C LEU A 58 1.03 -12.57 -20.29
N HIS A 59 1.21 -11.44 -20.94
CA HIS A 59 2.47 -11.06 -21.57
C HIS A 59 2.85 -9.65 -21.13
N THR A 60 4.13 -9.46 -20.89
CA THR A 60 4.69 -8.12 -20.63
C THR A 60 4.71 -7.28 -21.92
N LEU A 61 4.99 -5.98 -21.81
CA LEU A 61 5.13 -5.08 -22.96
C LEU A 61 6.19 -5.55 -23.95
N ASP A 62 7.26 -6.19 -23.49
CA ASP A 62 8.32 -6.78 -24.30
C ASP A 62 8.02 -8.22 -24.79
N GLY A 63 6.75 -8.67 -24.61
CA GLY A 63 6.26 -9.95 -25.13
C GLY A 63 6.65 -11.18 -24.30
N GLN A 64 7.26 -11.01 -23.13
CA GLN A 64 7.61 -12.15 -22.27
C GLN A 64 6.37 -12.74 -21.61
N PRO A 65 6.22 -14.08 -21.58
CA PRO A 65 5.11 -14.70 -20.88
C PRO A 65 5.25 -14.50 -19.37
N VAL A 66 4.12 -14.27 -18.69
CA VAL A 66 4.04 -14.05 -17.26
C VAL A 66 3.29 -15.19 -16.60
N ASP A 67 3.95 -15.89 -15.70
CA ASP A 67 3.36 -16.87 -14.79
C ASP A 67 3.60 -16.41 -13.35
N LEU A 68 2.57 -15.86 -12.74
CA LEU A 68 2.66 -15.31 -11.36
C LEU A 68 2.93 -16.40 -10.32
N ILE A 69 2.46 -17.64 -10.58
CA ILE A 69 2.71 -18.78 -9.69
C ILE A 69 4.19 -19.15 -9.75
N ALA A 70 4.73 -19.36 -10.97
CA ALA A 70 6.14 -19.66 -11.15
C ALA A 70 7.05 -18.55 -10.62
N MET A 71 6.70 -17.28 -10.87
CA MET A 71 7.46 -16.12 -10.38
C MET A 71 7.47 -16.00 -8.86
N SER A 72 6.42 -16.47 -8.17
CA SER A 72 6.31 -16.41 -6.71
C SER A 72 6.80 -17.65 -5.97
N LYS A 73 7.29 -18.67 -6.70
CA LYS A 73 7.64 -19.97 -6.14
C LYS A 73 8.87 -19.94 -5.22
N GLU A 74 9.92 -19.25 -5.63
CA GLU A 74 11.20 -19.18 -4.89
C GLU A 74 11.31 -17.93 -4.00
N ARG A 75 10.69 -16.84 -4.42
CA ARG A 75 10.73 -15.55 -3.72
C ARG A 75 9.38 -14.88 -3.80
N PRO A 76 8.92 -14.20 -2.74
CA PRO A 76 7.70 -13.43 -2.79
C PRO A 76 7.69 -12.44 -3.96
N LEU A 77 6.57 -12.39 -4.67
CA LEU A 77 6.32 -11.52 -5.82
C LEU A 77 5.43 -10.36 -5.39
N LEU A 78 5.84 -9.14 -5.70
CA LEU A 78 4.99 -7.96 -5.62
C LEU A 78 4.30 -7.73 -6.95
N VAL A 79 2.97 -7.86 -6.99
CA VAL A 79 2.15 -7.45 -8.13
C VAL A 79 1.59 -6.05 -7.84
N TYR A 80 1.88 -5.10 -8.71
CA TYR A 80 1.50 -3.70 -8.59
C TYR A 80 0.49 -3.31 -9.66
N VAL A 81 -0.78 -3.12 -9.31
CA VAL A 81 -1.82 -2.65 -10.24
C VAL A 81 -1.95 -1.14 -10.13
N TRP A 82 -1.75 -0.45 -11.26
CA TRP A 82 -1.67 1.00 -11.32
C TRP A 82 -2.24 1.57 -12.62
N ALA A 83 -2.26 2.89 -12.75
CA ALA A 83 -2.67 3.54 -13.99
C ALA A 83 -1.93 4.87 -14.19
N THR A 84 -1.76 5.28 -15.46
CA THR A 84 -1.12 6.55 -15.83
C THR A 84 -1.92 7.77 -15.36
N TRP A 85 -3.24 7.65 -15.29
CA TRP A 85 -4.18 8.68 -14.83
C TRP A 85 -4.38 8.70 -13.30
N CYS A 86 -3.84 7.74 -12.57
CA CYS A 86 -3.98 7.62 -11.12
C CYS A 86 -3.07 8.62 -10.39
N GLY A 87 -3.66 9.58 -9.70
CA GLY A 87 -2.90 10.61 -8.97
C GLY A 87 -2.04 10.06 -7.83
N VAL A 88 -2.52 9.05 -7.09
CA VAL A 88 -1.77 8.41 -5.99
C VAL A 88 -0.63 7.53 -6.53
N CYS A 89 -0.83 6.87 -7.67
CA CYS A 89 0.18 6.03 -8.32
C CYS A 89 1.46 6.80 -8.63
N ARG A 90 1.35 8.11 -8.92
CA ARG A 90 2.48 9.01 -9.16
C ARG A 90 3.52 8.99 -8.02
N TYR A 91 3.07 8.80 -6.78
CA TYR A 91 3.92 8.73 -5.59
C TYR A 91 4.36 7.31 -5.23
N THR A 92 3.62 6.29 -5.68
CA THR A 92 3.92 4.89 -5.39
C THR A 92 4.85 4.28 -6.45
N THR A 93 4.63 4.60 -7.73
CA THR A 93 5.41 4.06 -8.86
C THR A 93 6.93 4.21 -8.70
N PRO A 94 7.50 5.36 -8.26
CA PRO A 94 8.94 5.47 -8.07
C PRO A 94 9.50 4.48 -7.05
N SER A 95 8.75 4.21 -5.97
CA SER A 95 9.17 3.24 -4.95
C SER A 95 9.11 1.80 -5.45
N VAL A 96 8.12 1.47 -6.30
CA VAL A 96 8.02 0.16 -6.94
C VAL A 96 9.14 -0.03 -7.97
N ALA A 97 9.42 0.99 -8.80
CA ALA A 97 10.52 0.96 -9.77
C ALA A 97 11.89 0.82 -9.08
N ALA A 98 12.11 1.52 -7.97
CA ALA A 98 13.33 1.38 -7.17
C ALA A 98 13.44 -0.02 -6.58
N LEU A 99 12.35 -0.60 -6.07
CA LEU A 99 12.33 -1.98 -5.58
C LEU A 99 12.71 -2.98 -6.69
N ALA A 100 12.19 -2.81 -7.89
CA ALA A 100 12.54 -3.64 -9.05
C ALA A 100 14.01 -3.47 -9.44
N ALA A 101 14.52 -2.23 -9.48
CA ALA A 101 15.91 -1.93 -9.79
C ALA A 101 16.90 -2.54 -8.78
N ASP A 102 16.48 -2.64 -7.49
CA ASP A 102 17.24 -3.28 -6.42
C ASP A 102 17.16 -4.84 -6.45
N GLY A 103 16.63 -5.42 -7.54
CA GLY A 103 16.49 -6.86 -7.70
C GLY A 103 15.29 -7.47 -6.99
N GLY A 104 14.34 -6.68 -6.53
CA GLY A 104 13.07 -7.15 -6.00
C GLY A 104 12.27 -7.90 -7.06
N ASN A 105 11.56 -8.95 -6.66
CA ASN A 105 10.67 -9.70 -7.54
C ASN A 105 9.37 -8.90 -7.72
N VAL A 106 9.24 -8.20 -8.82
CA VAL A 106 8.14 -7.25 -9.10
C VAL A 106 7.54 -7.51 -10.45
N MET A 107 6.22 -7.51 -10.53
CA MET A 107 5.42 -7.46 -11.76
C MET A 107 4.42 -6.32 -11.64
N SER A 108 4.18 -5.59 -12.71
CA SER A 108 3.14 -4.55 -12.70
C SER A 108 2.06 -4.78 -13.76
N VAL A 109 0.87 -4.26 -13.48
CA VAL A 109 -0.27 -4.27 -14.39
C VAL A 109 -0.75 -2.84 -14.56
N ALA A 110 -0.68 -2.33 -15.78
CA ALA A 110 -1.12 -0.98 -16.11
C ALA A 110 -2.58 -1.01 -16.58
N LEU A 111 -3.48 -0.54 -15.73
CA LEU A 111 -4.93 -0.53 -15.98
C LEU A 111 -5.33 0.64 -16.87
N ARG A 112 -5.94 0.37 -18.02
CA ARG A 112 -6.52 1.37 -18.93
C ARG A 112 -5.63 2.59 -19.16
N SER A 113 -4.36 2.31 -19.44
CA SER A 113 -3.30 3.33 -19.54
C SER A 113 -2.87 3.65 -20.98
N GLY A 114 -3.72 3.32 -21.92
CA GLY A 114 -3.49 3.46 -23.35
C GLY A 114 -2.97 2.19 -24.02
N ASP A 115 -2.51 2.32 -25.26
CA ASP A 115 -1.84 1.24 -25.99
C ASP A 115 -0.40 1.03 -25.50
N ASN A 116 0.25 -0.04 -25.97
CA ASN A 116 1.60 -0.38 -25.56
C ASN A 116 2.61 0.75 -25.83
N ALA A 117 2.54 1.40 -26.99
CA ALA A 117 3.47 2.46 -27.39
C ALA A 117 3.33 3.70 -26.49
N THR A 118 2.09 4.07 -26.15
CA THR A 118 1.78 5.17 -25.22
C THR A 118 2.29 4.85 -23.83
N LEU A 119 2.03 3.64 -23.33
CA LEU A 119 2.44 3.18 -22.02
C LEU A 119 3.97 3.13 -21.89
N GLU A 120 4.67 2.55 -22.86
CA GLU A 120 6.14 2.52 -22.90
C GLU A 120 6.76 3.92 -22.87
N THR A 121 6.17 4.83 -23.66
CA THR A 121 6.62 6.23 -23.69
C THR A 121 6.45 6.90 -22.32
N TRP A 122 5.32 6.66 -21.65
CA TRP A 122 5.08 7.16 -20.30
C TRP A 122 6.06 6.55 -19.29
N MET A 123 6.25 5.22 -19.32
CA MET A 123 7.17 4.52 -18.41
C MET A 123 8.61 5.01 -18.58
N ARG A 124 9.09 5.17 -19.82
CA ARG A 124 10.41 5.72 -20.14
C ARG A 124 10.57 7.15 -19.60
N LYS A 125 9.57 8.03 -19.81
CA LYS A 125 9.55 9.40 -19.28
C LYS A 125 9.61 9.45 -17.76
N LYS A 126 8.99 8.47 -17.09
CA LYS A 126 8.95 8.37 -15.62
C LYS A 126 10.07 7.52 -15.03
N LYS A 127 10.96 6.96 -15.86
CA LYS A 127 12.01 6.02 -15.45
C LYS A 127 11.46 4.84 -14.66
N ALA A 128 10.24 4.39 -15.01
CA ALA A 128 9.57 3.26 -14.38
C ALA A 128 10.00 1.96 -15.07
N THR A 129 11.18 1.46 -14.72
CA THR A 129 11.75 0.22 -15.28
C THR A 129 11.33 -0.98 -14.46
N MET A 130 10.22 -1.59 -14.83
CA MET A 130 9.69 -2.81 -14.19
C MET A 130 8.91 -3.62 -15.23
N PRO A 131 8.91 -4.97 -15.16
CA PRO A 131 8.06 -5.80 -16.02
C PRO A 131 6.60 -5.37 -15.89
N THR A 132 5.94 -5.12 -17.03
CA THR A 132 4.59 -4.55 -17.03
C THR A 132 3.70 -5.25 -18.05
N VAL A 133 2.53 -5.69 -17.59
CA VAL A 133 1.42 -6.15 -18.42
C VAL A 133 0.49 -4.97 -18.69
N ASN A 134 0.11 -4.75 -19.93
CA ASN A 134 -0.87 -3.71 -20.29
C ASN A 134 -2.28 -4.28 -20.28
N ASP A 135 -3.08 -3.91 -19.30
CA ASP A 135 -4.50 -4.19 -19.23
C ASP A 135 -5.30 -3.02 -19.85
N ALA A 136 -5.15 -2.83 -21.16
CA ALA A 136 -5.74 -1.72 -21.88
C ALA A 136 -7.28 -1.71 -21.82
N SER A 137 -7.92 -2.88 -21.82
CA SER A 137 -9.37 -3.03 -21.70
C SER A 137 -9.89 -2.93 -20.27
N GLY A 138 -9.06 -3.24 -19.28
CA GLY A 138 -9.42 -3.38 -17.87
C GLY A 138 -10.07 -4.72 -17.55
N GLU A 139 -9.92 -5.73 -18.43
CA GLU A 139 -10.47 -7.07 -18.21
C GLU A 139 -9.76 -7.80 -17.10
N LEU A 140 -8.44 -7.74 -17.08
CA LEU A 140 -7.63 -8.37 -16.04
C LEU A 140 -7.93 -7.80 -14.65
N ALA A 141 -8.01 -6.47 -14.54
CA ALA A 141 -8.36 -5.82 -13.29
C ALA A 141 -9.79 -6.17 -12.84
N ARG A 142 -10.72 -6.34 -13.77
CA ARG A 142 -12.09 -6.80 -13.47
C ARG A 142 -12.12 -8.25 -13.01
N GLU A 143 -11.39 -9.14 -13.68
CA GLU A 143 -11.25 -10.55 -13.30
C GLU A 143 -10.67 -10.68 -11.89
N TRP A 144 -9.71 -9.84 -11.56
CA TRP A 144 -9.06 -9.79 -10.24
C TRP A 144 -9.84 -8.97 -9.20
N ASP A 145 -11.04 -8.50 -9.52
CA ASP A 145 -11.87 -7.64 -8.65
C ASP A 145 -11.12 -6.41 -8.10
N VAL A 146 -10.19 -5.86 -8.88
CA VAL A 146 -9.41 -4.67 -8.50
C VAL A 146 -10.28 -3.43 -8.71
N LYS A 147 -10.75 -2.83 -7.62
CA LYS A 147 -11.66 -1.66 -7.61
C LYS A 147 -10.94 -0.33 -7.48
N VAL A 148 -9.71 -0.34 -7.00
CA VAL A 148 -8.95 0.88 -6.66
C VAL A 148 -7.52 0.77 -7.14
N THR A 149 -6.95 1.88 -7.59
CA THR A 149 -5.52 2.00 -7.88
C THR A 149 -4.88 3.06 -6.99
N PRO A 150 -3.65 2.84 -6.51
CA PRO A 150 -2.86 1.63 -6.67
C PRO A 150 -3.35 0.48 -5.78
N THR A 151 -3.21 -0.74 -6.26
CA THR A 151 -3.35 -1.96 -5.46
C THR A 151 -2.03 -2.74 -5.54
N LEU A 152 -1.54 -3.17 -4.40
CA LEU A 152 -0.34 -3.98 -4.25
C LEU A 152 -0.72 -5.34 -3.67
N VAL A 153 -0.30 -6.39 -4.34
CA VAL A 153 -0.55 -7.79 -3.94
C VAL A 153 0.78 -8.46 -3.74
N VAL A 154 0.97 -9.11 -2.62
CA VAL A 154 2.13 -9.98 -2.37
C VAL A 154 1.69 -11.42 -2.51
N ILE A 155 2.34 -12.12 -3.43
CA ILE A 155 2.12 -13.54 -3.70
C ILE A 155 3.39 -14.30 -3.27
N SER A 156 3.23 -15.40 -2.57
CA SER A 156 4.32 -16.31 -2.20
C SER A 156 3.86 -17.75 -2.34
N HIS A 157 4.65 -18.58 -3.01
CA HIS A 157 4.32 -19.97 -3.32
C HIS A 157 2.95 -20.14 -4.03
N GLY A 158 2.60 -19.20 -4.91
CA GLY A 158 1.33 -19.19 -5.63
C GLY A 158 0.12 -18.72 -4.82
N GLU A 159 0.30 -18.35 -3.55
CA GLU A 159 -0.76 -17.87 -2.67
C GLU A 159 -0.66 -16.38 -2.39
N VAL A 160 -1.80 -15.71 -2.31
CA VAL A 160 -1.88 -14.31 -1.89
C VAL A 160 -1.62 -14.20 -0.39
N LYS A 161 -0.55 -13.53 -0.01
CA LYS A 161 -0.17 -13.32 1.40
C LYS A 161 -0.62 -11.97 1.95
N SER A 162 -0.66 -10.93 1.12
CA SER A 162 -1.21 -9.63 1.52
C SER A 162 -1.70 -8.82 0.35
N ILE A 163 -2.72 -7.99 0.59
CA ILE A 163 -3.24 -7.02 -0.35
C ILE A 163 -3.27 -5.65 0.33
N THR A 164 -2.86 -4.63 -0.38
CA THR A 164 -2.87 -3.25 0.13
C THR A 164 -3.34 -2.31 -0.96
N THR A 165 -4.27 -1.44 -0.64
CA THR A 165 -4.78 -0.41 -1.56
C THR A 165 -4.32 0.99 -1.14
N GLY A 166 -4.13 1.86 -2.12
CA GLY A 166 -3.68 3.23 -1.90
C GLY A 166 -2.18 3.37 -1.72
N TRP A 167 -1.75 4.52 -1.23
CA TRP A 167 -0.32 4.82 -1.10
C TRP A 167 0.40 3.88 -0.13
N THR A 168 1.53 3.37 -0.56
CA THR A 168 2.40 2.51 0.23
C THR A 168 3.85 2.95 0.05
N SER A 169 4.57 3.11 1.17
CA SER A 169 5.98 3.47 1.15
C SER A 169 6.87 2.29 0.70
N GLY A 170 8.04 2.58 0.18
CA GLY A 170 9.02 1.56 -0.21
C GLY A 170 9.39 0.62 0.96
N TRP A 171 9.51 1.15 2.18
CA TRP A 171 9.71 0.34 3.39
C TRP A 171 8.54 -0.59 3.67
N GLY A 172 7.31 -0.10 3.51
CA GLY A 172 6.12 -0.92 3.71
C GLY A 172 6.03 -2.08 2.71
N MET A 173 6.48 -1.88 1.46
CA MET A 173 6.58 -2.94 0.45
C MET A 173 7.61 -4.00 0.84
N ARG A 174 8.83 -3.57 1.21
CA ARG A 174 9.92 -4.48 1.63
C ARG A 174 9.55 -5.30 2.85
N LEU A 175 8.91 -4.68 3.85
CA LEU A 175 8.44 -5.37 5.04
C LEU A 175 7.42 -6.46 4.70
N ARG A 176 6.45 -6.19 3.81
CA ARG A 176 5.46 -7.19 3.39
C ARG A 176 6.07 -8.35 2.63
N LEU A 177 7.03 -8.07 1.76
CA LEU A 177 7.77 -9.11 1.04
C LEU A 177 8.58 -9.97 2.02
N TRP A 178 9.25 -9.36 3.00
CA TRP A 178 9.99 -10.08 4.02
C TRP A 178 9.08 -10.95 4.91
N LEU A 179 7.91 -10.46 5.30
CA LEU A 179 6.93 -11.23 6.08
C LEU A 179 6.30 -12.38 5.29
N ALA A 180 6.37 -12.36 3.97
CA ALA A 180 5.84 -13.38 3.07
C ALA A 180 6.91 -14.40 2.62
N SER A 181 8.18 -14.22 3.03
CA SER A 181 9.32 -15.08 2.69
C SER A 181 9.28 -16.41 3.43
#